data_1ef9084fea7518b98d45893e51353da0
#
_entry.id   1ef9084fea7518b98d45893e51353da0
#
_cell.length_a   1.000
_cell.length_b   1.000
_cell.length_c   1.000
_cell.angle_alpha   90.00
_cell.angle_beta   90.00
_cell.angle_gamma   90.00
#
_symmetry.space_group_name_H-M   'P 1'
#
loop_
_entity.id
_entity.type
_entity.pdbx_description
1 polymer ?
#
loop_
_entity_poly.entity_id
_entity_poly.type
_entity_poly.pdbx_seq_one_letter_code
_entity_poly.pdbx_strand_id
1 'polypeptide(L)'
;MQFLDQAKVYVRSGDGGNGCVGFRREKFIEFGGPDGGDGGKGGDVILECVANLNTLLDYRYQQHFKAKKGGNGMGQNRTGAGGADVVLKLPPGTQVFEEDGETLIADLVKPGDRVVLLRGGNGGFGNTRFKSSTNQAPRRANPGQPGEEMTIWLRLKLIADAGLVGLPNAGKSTFLAAVSAAKPKIADYPFTTLHPNLGVVRVDSTDFVLADIPGLIEGAHEGAGIGDRFLGHVERCAVLLHLVDATLDDPADAYRIIRGELEAYGAGLEDKAEIVALSKCDAVPADELKRKAKSLAKAAGRKPLVLSAVSGTGMKEALRELAAIVRAARTKRNAPAPREAGWQP
;
A
#
# COMPACT_ATOMS: atom_id res chain seq x y z
N MET A 1 -15.79 -4.56 -8.75
CA MET A 1 -15.10 -3.58 -7.90
C MET A 1 -14.24 -2.70 -8.78
N GLN A 2 -14.30 -1.38 -8.63
CA GLN A 2 -13.37 -0.49 -9.30
C GLN A 2 -12.11 -0.41 -8.43
N PHE A 3 -10.95 -0.62 -9.04
CA PHE A 3 -9.66 -0.45 -8.38
C PHE A 3 -9.22 1.02 -8.55
N LEU A 4 -8.79 1.67 -7.47
CA LEU A 4 -8.25 3.02 -7.50
C LEU A 4 -6.82 2.99 -6.95
N ASP A 5 -5.87 3.38 -7.77
CA ASP A 5 -4.44 3.41 -7.51
C ASP A 5 -3.89 4.80 -7.18
N GLN A 6 -4.66 5.84 -7.48
CA GLN A 6 -4.30 7.22 -7.21
C GLN A 6 -5.49 7.99 -6.65
N ALA A 7 -5.24 8.83 -5.65
CA ALA A 7 -6.25 9.71 -5.09
C ALA A 7 -5.64 11.06 -4.68
N LYS A 8 -6.33 12.14 -5.00
CA LYS A 8 -6.00 13.48 -4.50
C LYS A 8 -6.83 13.74 -3.24
N VAL A 9 -6.16 14.10 -2.14
CA VAL A 9 -6.80 14.25 -0.83
C VAL A 9 -6.36 15.57 -0.20
N TYR A 10 -7.34 16.33 0.28
CA TYR A 10 -7.11 17.51 1.10
C TYR A 10 -7.09 17.12 2.58
N VAL A 11 -6.05 17.53 3.29
CA VAL A 11 -5.86 17.25 4.70
C VAL A 11 -5.64 18.55 5.48
N ARG A 12 -6.21 18.63 6.68
CA ARG A 12 -6.02 19.77 7.58
C ARG A 12 -5.93 19.29 9.02
N SER A 13 -4.90 19.74 9.73
CA SER A 13 -4.79 19.54 11.17
C SER A 13 -5.73 20.48 11.95
N GLY A 14 -5.96 20.17 13.20
CA GLY A 14 -6.83 20.97 14.07
C GLY A 14 -6.16 22.27 14.52
N ASP A 15 -6.91 23.35 14.58
CA ASP A 15 -6.45 24.57 15.21
C ASP A 15 -6.31 24.35 16.73
N GLY A 16 -5.40 25.05 17.38
CA GLY A 16 -5.33 25.12 18.84
C GLY A 16 -6.52 25.87 19.44
N GLY A 17 -6.92 25.47 20.63
CA GLY A 17 -7.92 26.20 21.40
C GLY A 17 -7.37 27.54 21.93
N ASN A 18 -8.22 28.54 22.12
CA ASN A 18 -7.79 29.81 22.69
C ASN A 18 -7.57 29.68 24.21
N GLY A 19 -6.60 30.40 24.75
CA GLY A 19 -6.45 30.61 26.17
C GLY A 19 -7.59 31.44 26.73
N CYS A 20 -7.83 31.28 28.00
CA CYS A 20 -8.91 32.00 28.72
C CYS A 20 -8.35 33.15 29.56
N VAL A 21 -9.10 34.23 29.62
CA VAL A 21 -8.92 35.27 30.64
C VAL A 21 -9.97 35.02 31.74
N GLY A 22 -9.54 34.49 32.86
CA GLY A 22 -10.37 34.24 34.04
C GLY A 22 -9.75 34.84 35.29
N PHE A 23 -10.60 35.17 36.26
CA PHE A 23 -10.20 35.62 37.58
C PHE A 23 -10.99 34.84 38.62
N ARG A 24 -10.33 34.36 39.65
CA ARG A 24 -10.94 33.63 40.75
C ARG A 24 -11.99 34.51 41.44
N ARG A 25 -13.21 34.03 41.56
CA ARG A 25 -14.32 34.67 42.26
C ARG A 25 -14.92 33.68 43.24
N GLU A 26 -14.68 33.94 44.51
CA GLU A 26 -15.24 33.14 45.61
C GLU A 26 -15.79 34.05 46.70
N LYS A 27 -16.67 33.50 47.54
CA LYS A 27 -17.21 34.21 48.70
C LYS A 27 -16.04 34.59 49.60
N PHE A 28 -16.01 35.87 50.06
CA PHE A 28 -14.94 36.44 50.88
C PHE A 28 -13.57 36.65 50.20
N ILE A 29 -13.46 36.48 48.87
CA ILE A 29 -12.25 36.84 48.12
C ILE A 29 -12.60 38.00 47.18
N GLU A 30 -12.26 39.21 47.58
CA GLU A 30 -12.59 40.42 46.84
C GLU A 30 -11.71 40.61 45.62
N PHE A 31 -10.42 40.27 45.72
CA PHE A 31 -9.41 40.35 44.66
C PHE A 31 -8.80 38.99 44.38
N GLY A 32 -9.50 38.15 43.61
CA GLY A 32 -8.96 36.88 43.15
C GLY A 32 -7.90 37.07 42.07
N GLY A 33 -6.85 36.25 42.11
CA GLY A 33 -5.80 36.23 41.06
C GLY A 33 -6.29 35.69 39.75
N PRO A 34 -5.45 35.74 38.66
CA PRO A 34 -5.78 35.15 37.38
C PRO A 34 -5.91 33.64 37.51
N ASP A 35 -6.96 33.08 36.90
CA ASP A 35 -7.28 31.65 36.92
C ASP A 35 -7.70 31.11 35.55
N GLY A 36 -7.43 31.84 34.47
CA GLY A 36 -7.71 31.39 33.11
C GLY A 36 -6.74 30.30 32.67
N GLY A 37 -7.29 29.16 32.27
CA GLY A 37 -6.54 28.03 31.77
C GLY A 37 -6.10 28.17 30.30
N ASP A 38 -5.18 27.30 29.87
CA ASP A 38 -4.67 27.27 28.50
C ASP A 38 -5.68 26.60 27.56
N GLY A 39 -5.62 26.91 26.27
CA GLY A 39 -6.31 26.16 25.24
C GLY A 39 -5.67 24.77 25.02
N GLY A 40 -6.45 23.80 24.53
CA GLY A 40 -5.96 22.48 24.13
C GLY A 40 -5.25 22.52 22.79
N LYS A 41 -4.32 21.59 22.56
CA LYS A 41 -3.71 21.36 21.25
C LYS A 41 -4.75 20.89 20.24
N GLY A 42 -4.68 21.30 18.98
CA GLY A 42 -5.44 20.73 17.87
C GLY A 42 -5.01 19.29 17.57
N GLY A 43 -5.89 18.50 16.94
CA GLY A 43 -5.59 17.14 16.52
C GLY A 43 -4.60 17.10 15.36
N ASP A 44 -3.79 16.06 15.33
CA ASP A 44 -2.80 15.81 14.27
C ASP A 44 -3.47 15.08 13.09
N VAL A 45 -2.83 15.11 11.90
CA VAL A 45 -3.14 14.25 10.75
C VAL A 45 -2.08 13.17 10.68
N ILE A 46 -2.52 11.91 10.76
CA ILE A 46 -1.64 10.75 10.84
C ILE A 46 -1.92 9.82 9.67
N LEU A 47 -0.87 9.37 9.01
CA LEU A 47 -0.91 8.30 8.03
C LEU A 47 -0.61 6.98 8.75
N GLU A 48 -1.42 5.95 8.51
CA GLU A 48 -1.22 4.63 9.11
C GLU A 48 -1.31 3.53 8.05
N CYS A 49 -0.27 2.73 7.95
CA CYS A 49 -0.24 1.58 7.06
C CYS A 49 -0.99 0.40 7.67
N VAL A 50 -2.02 -0.11 6.98
CA VAL A 50 -2.84 -1.23 7.46
C VAL A 50 -2.85 -2.40 6.48
N ALA A 51 -2.60 -3.61 6.98
CA ALA A 51 -2.44 -4.82 6.17
C ALA A 51 -3.70 -5.25 5.38
N ASN A 52 -4.89 -4.86 5.84
CA ASN A 52 -6.15 -5.36 5.29
C ASN A 52 -6.72 -4.51 4.15
N LEU A 53 -6.02 -3.48 3.72
CA LEU A 53 -6.41 -2.64 2.59
C LEU A 53 -5.54 -2.96 1.37
N ASN A 54 -6.20 -3.05 0.20
CA ASN A 54 -5.53 -3.33 -1.09
C ASN A 54 -5.86 -2.27 -2.15
N THR A 55 -6.58 -1.20 -1.79
CA THR A 55 -7.04 -0.18 -2.73
C THR A 55 -7.22 1.15 -2.02
N LEU A 56 -7.14 2.25 -2.78
CA LEU A 56 -7.44 3.60 -2.32
C LEU A 56 -8.90 4.00 -2.59
N LEU A 57 -9.81 3.04 -2.81
CA LEU A 57 -11.19 3.30 -3.24
C LEU A 57 -11.95 4.23 -2.29
N ASP A 58 -11.72 4.10 -0.98
CA ASP A 58 -12.40 4.93 0.02
C ASP A 58 -12.09 6.42 -0.17
N TYR A 59 -10.88 6.74 -0.63
CA TYR A 59 -10.41 8.11 -0.89
C TYR A 59 -11.03 8.73 -2.14
N ARG A 60 -11.74 7.97 -2.98
CA ARG A 60 -12.55 8.49 -4.07
C ARG A 60 -13.83 9.15 -3.55
N TYR A 61 -14.39 8.60 -2.49
CA TYR A 61 -15.65 9.08 -1.90
C TYR A 61 -15.40 10.13 -0.83
N GLN A 62 -14.36 9.96 -0.03
CA GLN A 62 -13.95 10.91 0.98
C GLN A 62 -12.60 11.51 0.63
N GLN A 63 -12.61 12.78 0.19
CA GLN A 63 -11.40 13.49 -0.24
C GLN A 63 -10.94 14.56 0.76
N HIS A 64 -11.72 14.84 1.81
CA HIS A 64 -11.42 15.86 2.79
C HIS A 64 -11.32 15.25 4.19
N PHE A 65 -10.16 15.43 4.80
CA PHE A 65 -9.88 14.96 6.15
C PHE A 65 -9.44 16.11 7.02
N LYS A 66 -10.21 16.38 8.09
CA LYS A 66 -9.94 17.48 9.01
C LYS A 66 -9.90 16.94 10.43
N ALA A 67 -8.78 17.17 11.13
CA ALA A 67 -8.67 16.89 12.55
C ALA A 67 -9.45 17.92 13.38
N LYS A 68 -9.80 17.54 14.59
CA LYS A 68 -10.62 18.42 15.44
C LYS A 68 -9.78 19.53 16.07
N LYS A 69 -10.40 20.69 16.20
CA LYS A 69 -9.85 21.84 16.94
C LYS A 69 -9.70 21.47 18.42
N GLY A 70 -8.67 22.00 19.08
CA GLY A 70 -8.51 21.96 20.52
C GLY A 70 -9.58 22.78 21.25
N GLY A 71 -9.99 22.32 22.41
CA GLY A 71 -10.93 23.03 23.27
C GLY A 71 -10.34 24.34 23.78
N ASN A 72 -11.15 25.35 23.94
CA ASN A 72 -10.71 26.61 24.59
C ASN A 72 -10.44 26.38 26.08
N GLY A 73 -9.49 27.12 26.64
CA GLY A 73 -9.26 27.20 28.06
C GLY A 73 -10.49 27.78 28.80
N MET A 74 -10.63 27.43 30.05
CA MET A 74 -11.74 27.88 30.92
C MET A 74 -11.20 28.46 32.21
N GLY A 75 -12.07 29.12 32.97
CA GLY A 75 -11.75 29.58 34.35
C GLY A 75 -11.38 28.40 35.26
N GLN A 76 -10.90 28.70 36.45
CA GLN A 76 -10.43 27.72 37.45
C GLN A 76 -9.22 26.91 36.97
N ASN A 77 -8.34 27.52 36.16
CA ASN A 77 -7.15 26.92 35.56
C ASN A 77 -7.42 25.65 34.70
N ARG A 78 -8.66 25.50 34.22
CA ARG A 78 -9.00 24.34 33.40
C ARG A 78 -8.47 24.50 31.97
N THR A 79 -7.53 23.63 31.60
CA THR A 79 -7.01 23.55 30.25
C THR A 79 -8.06 22.93 29.33
N GLY A 80 -8.17 23.48 28.12
CA GLY A 80 -9.03 22.89 27.07
C GLY A 80 -8.60 21.49 26.68
N ALA A 81 -9.55 20.63 26.33
CA ALA A 81 -9.27 19.29 25.84
C ALA A 81 -8.51 19.35 24.51
N GLY A 82 -7.60 18.40 24.27
CA GLY A 82 -6.97 18.21 22.97
C GLY A 82 -7.98 17.84 21.90
N GLY A 83 -7.77 18.32 20.68
CA GLY A 83 -8.55 17.91 19.51
C GLY A 83 -8.25 16.44 19.15
N ALA A 84 -9.25 15.72 18.67
CA ALA A 84 -9.04 14.37 18.17
C ALA A 84 -8.27 14.39 16.86
N ASP A 85 -7.30 13.48 16.74
CA ASP A 85 -6.53 13.24 15.51
C ASP A 85 -7.41 12.65 14.42
N VAL A 86 -7.00 12.84 13.18
CA VAL A 86 -7.54 12.12 12.03
C VAL A 86 -6.49 11.15 11.49
N VAL A 87 -6.88 9.89 11.35
CA VAL A 87 -5.99 8.83 10.86
C VAL A 87 -6.45 8.41 9.47
N LEU A 88 -5.55 8.57 8.48
CA LEU A 88 -5.72 8.06 7.13
C LEU A 88 -5.13 6.64 7.07
N LYS A 89 -5.99 5.64 6.90
CA LYS A 89 -5.59 4.24 6.78
C LYS A 89 -5.25 3.91 5.34
N LEU A 90 -4.00 3.57 5.09
CA LEU A 90 -3.45 3.36 3.76
C LEU A 90 -2.94 1.93 3.59
N PRO A 91 -3.09 1.32 2.41
CA PRO A 91 -2.53 0.02 2.12
C PRO A 91 -0.99 0.06 2.08
N PRO A 92 -0.31 -1.08 2.33
CA PRO A 92 1.14 -1.18 2.17
C PRO A 92 1.57 -0.86 0.74
N GLY A 93 2.67 -0.12 0.59
CA GLY A 93 3.17 0.35 -0.71
C GLY A 93 2.52 1.63 -1.20
N THR A 94 1.81 2.35 -0.34
CA THR A 94 1.29 3.68 -0.66
C THR A 94 2.40 4.72 -0.52
N GLN A 95 2.65 5.44 -1.59
CA GLN A 95 3.49 6.63 -1.61
C GLN A 95 2.61 7.87 -1.49
N VAL A 96 3.07 8.82 -0.68
CA VAL A 96 2.42 10.10 -0.43
C VAL A 96 3.28 11.21 -0.98
N PHE A 97 2.72 11.99 -1.90
CA PHE A 97 3.41 13.09 -2.54
C PHE A 97 2.74 14.42 -2.18
N GLU A 98 3.49 15.52 -2.33
CA GLU A 98 2.94 16.86 -2.26
C GLU A 98 1.95 17.12 -3.40
N GLU A 99 1.36 18.32 -3.43
CA GLU A 99 0.40 18.72 -4.45
C GLU A 99 0.99 18.74 -5.87
N ASP A 100 2.29 18.95 -6.01
CA ASP A 100 3.04 18.88 -7.28
C ASP A 100 3.03 17.47 -7.88
N GLY A 101 2.78 16.44 -7.06
CA GLY A 101 2.78 15.04 -7.47
C GLY A 101 4.19 14.47 -7.71
N GLU A 102 5.26 15.20 -7.40
CA GLU A 102 6.65 14.81 -7.63
C GLU A 102 7.44 14.68 -6.31
N THR A 103 7.21 15.59 -5.38
CA THR A 103 7.91 15.58 -4.08
C THR A 103 7.35 14.50 -3.16
N LEU A 104 8.16 13.48 -2.86
CA LEU A 104 7.78 12.38 -1.98
C LEU A 104 7.87 12.81 -0.51
N ILE A 105 6.74 12.72 0.21
CA ILE A 105 6.65 13.01 1.65
C ILE A 105 6.88 11.74 2.47
N ALA A 106 6.24 10.63 2.08
CA ALA A 106 6.30 9.36 2.81
C ALA A 106 6.11 8.16 1.88
N ASP A 107 6.76 7.03 2.20
CA ASP A 107 6.55 5.72 1.57
C ASP A 107 6.16 4.72 2.67
N LEU A 108 4.92 4.26 2.67
CA LEU A 108 4.37 3.36 3.68
C LEU A 108 4.49 1.92 3.19
N VAL A 109 5.53 1.23 3.63
CA VAL A 109 5.87 -0.13 3.15
C VAL A 109 5.38 -1.22 4.09
N LYS A 110 5.53 -1.02 5.41
CA LYS A 110 5.23 -2.05 6.42
C LYS A 110 3.90 -1.78 7.12
N PRO A 111 3.04 -2.80 7.28
CA PRO A 111 1.87 -2.67 8.14
C PRO A 111 2.26 -2.23 9.56
N GLY A 112 1.56 -1.24 10.09
CA GLY A 112 1.86 -0.63 11.38
C GLY A 112 2.73 0.62 11.30
N ASP A 113 3.32 0.94 10.14
CA ASP A 113 4.03 2.21 9.96
C ASP A 113 3.06 3.38 10.19
N ARG A 114 3.48 4.33 11.01
CA ARG A 114 2.72 5.56 11.32
C ARG A 114 3.59 6.78 11.10
N VAL A 115 3.06 7.73 10.35
CA VAL A 115 3.74 9.01 10.05
C VAL A 115 2.79 10.15 10.41
N VAL A 116 3.27 11.08 11.23
CA VAL A 116 2.53 12.34 11.48
C VAL A 116 2.79 13.26 10.30
N LEU A 117 1.76 13.45 9.47
CA LEU A 117 1.83 14.27 8.27
C LEU A 117 1.73 15.77 8.61
N LEU A 118 0.73 16.15 9.40
CA LEU A 118 0.52 17.53 9.86
C LEU A 118 0.31 17.55 11.36
N ARG A 119 0.93 18.51 12.02
CA ARG A 119 0.76 18.71 13.46
C ARG A 119 -0.34 19.72 13.75
N GLY A 120 -1.18 19.42 14.72
CA GLY A 120 -2.18 20.35 15.21
C GLY A 120 -1.57 21.58 15.86
N GLY A 121 -2.24 22.71 15.69
CA GLY A 121 -1.83 23.98 16.29
C GLY A 121 -1.77 23.91 17.82
N ASN A 122 -0.79 24.55 18.43
CA ASN A 122 -0.69 24.61 19.89
C ASN A 122 -1.81 25.46 20.48
N GLY A 123 -2.28 25.07 21.67
CA GLY A 123 -3.24 25.88 22.44
C GLY A 123 -2.64 27.20 22.90
N GLY A 124 -3.46 28.23 22.91
CA GLY A 124 -3.09 29.56 23.42
C GLY A 124 -2.95 29.57 24.93
N PHE A 125 -2.03 30.36 25.45
CA PHE A 125 -1.83 30.50 26.89
C PHE A 125 -2.95 31.31 27.53
N GLY A 126 -3.46 30.81 28.66
CA GLY A 126 -4.37 31.56 29.54
C GLY A 126 -3.68 32.68 30.34
N ASN A 127 -4.47 33.55 30.92
CA ASN A 127 -3.91 34.70 31.61
C ASN A 127 -3.07 34.34 32.85
N THR A 128 -3.26 33.18 33.45
CA THR A 128 -2.44 32.69 34.57
C THR A 128 -0.95 32.63 34.22
N ARG A 129 -0.60 32.32 32.98
CA ARG A 129 0.80 32.24 32.50
C ARG A 129 1.48 33.60 32.38
N PHE A 130 0.72 34.68 32.34
CA PHE A 130 1.23 36.04 32.20
C PHE A 130 1.35 36.77 33.54
N LYS A 131 1.11 36.07 34.65
CA LYS A 131 1.30 36.62 36.00
C LYS A 131 2.79 36.82 36.26
N SER A 132 3.13 38.04 36.68
CA SER A 132 4.48 38.42 37.07
C SER A 132 4.47 39.26 38.33
N SER A 133 5.63 39.59 38.92
CA SER A 133 5.74 40.47 40.09
C SER A 133 5.20 41.87 39.84
N THR A 134 5.34 42.37 38.61
CA THR A 134 4.85 43.71 38.20
C THR A 134 3.44 43.70 37.65
N ASN A 135 2.93 42.55 37.19
CA ASN A 135 1.53 42.41 36.72
C ASN A 135 0.87 41.18 37.35
N GLN A 136 0.23 41.36 38.49
CA GLN A 136 -0.42 40.28 39.24
C GLN A 136 -1.81 39.91 38.73
N ALA A 137 -2.43 40.77 37.89
CA ALA A 137 -3.78 40.60 37.36
C ALA A 137 -3.81 40.77 35.82
N PRO A 138 -3.09 39.98 35.05
CA PRO A 138 -3.02 40.12 33.57
C PRO A 138 -4.40 39.85 32.95
N ARG A 139 -4.82 40.75 32.07
CA ARG A 139 -6.06 40.64 31.28
C ARG A 139 -5.80 40.24 29.84
N ARG A 140 -4.81 39.40 29.63
CA ARG A 140 -4.36 38.95 28.30
C ARG A 140 -4.31 37.44 28.27
N ALA A 141 -4.80 36.84 27.18
CA ALA A 141 -4.60 35.47 26.81
C ALA A 141 -4.18 35.40 25.32
N ASN A 142 -3.52 34.34 24.93
CA ASN A 142 -3.15 34.14 23.53
C ASN A 142 -4.24 33.34 22.80
N PRO A 143 -4.49 33.63 21.51
CA PRO A 143 -5.25 32.74 20.67
C PRO A 143 -4.47 31.44 20.47
N GLY A 144 -5.18 30.35 20.14
CA GLY A 144 -4.56 29.13 19.68
C GLY A 144 -3.89 29.34 18.32
N GLN A 145 -2.85 28.58 18.07
CA GLN A 145 -2.18 28.59 16.78
C GLN A 145 -3.08 27.92 15.71
N PRO A 146 -3.10 28.42 14.47
CA PRO A 146 -3.80 27.75 13.39
C PRO A 146 -3.20 26.38 13.10
N GLY A 147 -4.02 25.45 12.65
CA GLY A 147 -3.57 24.18 12.09
C GLY A 147 -2.97 24.38 10.70
N GLU A 148 -2.21 23.39 10.28
CA GLU A 148 -1.63 23.32 8.95
C GLU A 148 -2.59 22.63 7.98
N GLU A 149 -2.52 22.98 6.70
CA GLU A 149 -3.33 22.36 5.66
C GLU A 149 -2.49 22.13 4.39
N MET A 150 -2.77 21.03 3.71
CA MET A 150 -2.15 20.73 2.42
C MET A 150 -3.02 19.80 1.59
N THR A 151 -2.74 19.77 0.30
CA THR A 151 -3.26 18.77 -0.62
C THR A 151 -2.17 17.76 -0.92
N ILE A 152 -2.49 16.49 -0.87
CA ILE A 152 -1.55 15.39 -1.13
C ILE A 152 -2.06 14.50 -2.23
N TRP A 153 -1.13 13.87 -2.94
CA TRP A 153 -1.40 12.75 -3.82
C TRP A 153 -1.03 11.45 -3.11
N LEU A 154 -1.98 10.55 -3.04
CA LEU A 154 -1.77 9.16 -2.65
C LEU A 154 -1.59 8.34 -3.92
N ARG A 155 -0.48 7.63 -4.05
CA ARG A 155 -0.22 6.69 -5.14
C ARG A 155 0.11 5.32 -4.56
N LEU A 156 -0.72 4.36 -4.90
CA LEU A 156 -0.46 2.98 -4.52
C LEU A 156 0.53 2.39 -5.54
N LYS A 157 1.75 2.12 -5.10
CA LYS A 157 2.64 1.22 -5.84
C LYS A 157 1.99 -0.15 -5.82
N LEU A 158 1.31 -0.51 -6.88
CA LEU A 158 0.66 -1.81 -7.01
C LEU A 158 1.72 -2.90 -6.87
N ILE A 159 1.68 -3.51 -5.71
CA ILE A 159 2.37 -4.75 -5.46
C ILE A 159 1.42 -5.81 -5.98
N ALA A 160 1.71 -6.39 -7.15
CA ALA A 160 1.04 -7.59 -7.55
C ALA A 160 1.42 -8.68 -6.54
N ASP A 161 0.44 -9.39 -6.03
CA ASP A 161 0.68 -10.53 -5.14
C ASP A 161 1.28 -11.69 -5.93
N ALA A 162 0.91 -11.82 -7.21
CA ALA A 162 1.41 -12.83 -8.13
C ALA A 162 1.71 -12.22 -9.50
N GLY A 163 2.77 -12.72 -10.16
CA GLY A 163 3.18 -12.32 -11.51
C GLY A 163 2.99 -13.44 -12.53
N LEU A 164 2.51 -13.08 -13.74
CA LEU A 164 2.49 -14.00 -14.89
C LEU A 164 3.78 -13.84 -15.68
N VAL A 165 4.48 -14.93 -15.91
CA VAL A 165 5.69 -14.99 -16.73
C VAL A 165 5.55 -16.03 -17.83
N GLY A 166 6.28 -15.89 -18.91
CA GLY A 166 6.25 -16.80 -20.05
C GLY A 166 6.53 -16.08 -21.37
N LEU A 167 6.86 -16.82 -22.41
CA LEU A 167 7.11 -16.28 -23.74
C LEU A 167 5.92 -15.47 -24.30
N PRO A 168 6.15 -14.61 -25.31
CA PRO A 168 5.06 -13.99 -26.05
C PRO A 168 4.06 -15.04 -26.52
N ASN A 169 2.77 -14.71 -26.51
CA ASN A 169 1.66 -15.59 -26.89
C ASN A 169 1.48 -16.86 -26.03
N ALA A 170 2.18 -17.04 -24.92
CA ALA A 170 1.95 -18.14 -23.97
C ALA A 170 0.56 -18.13 -23.31
N GLY A 171 -0.27 -17.14 -23.60
CA GLY A 171 -1.63 -17.05 -23.09
C GLY A 171 -1.77 -16.25 -21.78
N LYS A 172 -0.75 -15.46 -21.38
CA LYS A 172 -0.75 -14.67 -20.14
C LYS A 172 -1.94 -13.72 -20.04
N SER A 173 -2.14 -12.88 -21.04
CA SER A 173 -3.23 -11.88 -21.05
C SER A 173 -4.61 -12.54 -21.15
N THR A 174 -4.71 -13.69 -21.88
CA THR A 174 -5.94 -14.48 -21.94
C THR A 174 -6.27 -15.11 -20.59
N PHE A 175 -5.26 -15.66 -19.90
CA PHE A 175 -5.42 -16.17 -18.54
C PHE A 175 -5.88 -15.06 -17.59
N LEU A 176 -5.21 -13.92 -17.61
CA LEU A 176 -5.58 -12.77 -16.78
C LEU A 176 -7.03 -12.31 -17.02
N ALA A 177 -7.44 -12.23 -18.29
CA ALA A 177 -8.80 -11.85 -18.66
C ALA A 177 -9.84 -12.86 -18.17
N ALA A 178 -9.51 -14.17 -18.22
CA ALA A 178 -10.42 -15.24 -17.80
C ALA A 178 -10.61 -15.32 -16.28
N VAL A 179 -9.62 -14.93 -15.47
CA VAL A 179 -9.64 -15.04 -14.00
C VAL A 179 -9.96 -13.73 -13.27
N SER A 180 -9.87 -12.60 -13.95
CA SER A 180 -10.10 -11.30 -13.34
C SER A 180 -11.57 -11.07 -13.07
N ALA A 181 -11.90 -10.68 -11.84
CA ALA A 181 -13.27 -10.33 -11.40
C ALA A 181 -13.80 -9.02 -12.06
N ALA A 182 -12.93 -8.23 -12.66
CA ALA A 182 -13.23 -7.05 -13.44
C ALA A 182 -12.34 -7.03 -14.69
N LYS A 183 -12.72 -6.27 -15.73
CA LYS A 183 -11.86 -6.12 -16.91
C LYS A 183 -10.45 -5.69 -16.46
N PRO A 184 -9.39 -6.40 -16.87
CA PRO A 184 -8.02 -6.00 -16.57
C PRO A 184 -7.80 -4.56 -16.94
N LYS A 185 -7.14 -3.81 -16.08
CA LYS A 185 -6.77 -2.42 -16.35
C LYS A 185 -5.33 -2.34 -16.81
N ILE A 186 -5.11 -1.61 -17.87
CA ILE A 186 -3.78 -1.12 -18.22
C ILE A 186 -3.45 -0.04 -17.18
N ALA A 187 -2.38 -0.23 -16.45
CA ALA A 187 -1.92 0.75 -15.47
C ALA A 187 -0.90 1.67 -16.12
N ASP A 188 -1.26 2.95 -16.25
CA ASP A 188 -0.37 4.01 -16.73
C ASP A 188 0.55 4.44 -15.58
N TYR A 189 1.76 3.92 -15.57
CA TYR A 189 2.80 4.39 -14.66
C TYR A 189 3.71 5.38 -15.39
N PRO A 190 3.91 6.60 -14.89
CA PRO A 190 4.73 7.62 -15.54
C PRO A 190 6.22 7.22 -15.69
N PHE A 191 6.62 6.10 -15.07
CA PHE A 191 7.99 5.58 -15.09
C PHE A 191 8.13 4.24 -15.82
N THR A 192 7.06 3.73 -16.46
CA THR A 192 7.12 2.48 -17.24
C THR A 192 6.82 2.77 -18.71
N THR A 193 7.70 2.28 -19.59
CA THR A 193 7.46 2.29 -21.05
C THR A 193 6.54 1.15 -21.48
N LEU A 194 6.34 0.15 -20.61
CA LEU A 194 5.44 -0.98 -20.81
C LEU A 194 4.40 -0.96 -19.69
N HIS A 195 3.13 -0.88 -20.07
CA HIS A 195 2.01 -0.81 -19.12
C HIS A 195 1.57 -2.24 -18.73
N PRO A 196 1.75 -2.66 -17.46
CA PRO A 196 1.31 -3.98 -17.04
C PRO A 196 -0.22 -4.07 -17.01
N ASN A 197 -0.75 -5.19 -17.44
CA ASN A 197 -2.15 -5.50 -17.23
C ASN A 197 -2.35 -6.09 -15.84
N LEU A 198 -3.19 -5.49 -15.04
CA LEU A 198 -3.49 -5.91 -13.69
C LEU A 198 -4.91 -6.44 -13.60
N GLY A 199 -5.08 -7.57 -12.93
CA GLY A 199 -6.38 -8.16 -12.64
C GLY A 199 -6.53 -8.49 -11.16
N VAL A 200 -7.67 -8.16 -10.59
CA VAL A 200 -8.04 -8.62 -9.25
C VAL A 200 -8.69 -9.99 -9.38
N VAL A 201 -8.10 -10.97 -8.74
CA VAL A 201 -8.56 -12.36 -8.73
C VAL A 201 -9.18 -12.66 -7.38
N ARG A 202 -10.38 -13.26 -7.40
CA ARG A 202 -11.08 -13.71 -6.20
C ARG A 202 -11.17 -15.23 -6.20
N VAL A 203 -10.63 -15.85 -5.16
CA VAL A 203 -10.68 -17.30 -4.95
C VAL A 203 -11.11 -17.57 -3.51
N ASP A 204 -12.25 -18.23 -3.37
CA ASP A 204 -12.88 -18.50 -2.08
C ASP A 204 -13.02 -17.19 -1.25
N SER A 205 -12.28 -17.05 -0.14
CA SER A 205 -12.25 -15.86 0.71
C SER A 205 -11.01 -14.99 0.51
N THR A 206 -10.22 -15.23 -0.54
CA THR A 206 -8.96 -14.53 -0.78
C THR A 206 -9.03 -13.72 -2.07
N ASP A 207 -8.81 -12.40 -1.93
CA ASP A 207 -8.64 -11.52 -3.08
C ASP A 207 -7.13 -11.21 -3.21
N PHE A 208 -6.58 -11.31 -4.43
CA PHE A 208 -5.19 -10.96 -4.71
C PHE A 208 -5.06 -10.33 -6.09
N VAL A 209 -3.97 -9.58 -6.29
CA VAL A 209 -3.68 -8.90 -7.55
C VAL A 209 -2.70 -9.75 -8.36
N LEU A 210 -3.09 -10.04 -9.59
CA LEU A 210 -2.29 -10.74 -10.59
C LEU A 210 -1.83 -9.74 -11.65
N ALA A 211 -0.52 -9.71 -11.94
CA ALA A 211 0.06 -8.85 -12.96
C ALA A 211 0.52 -9.68 -14.16
N ASP A 212 0.15 -9.27 -15.37
CA ASP A 212 0.79 -9.71 -16.60
C ASP A 212 2.10 -8.93 -16.74
N ILE A 213 3.24 -9.64 -16.73
CA ILE A 213 4.57 -9.08 -16.82
C ILE A 213 4.98 -9.07 -18.30
N PRO A 214 4.81 -7.97 -19.04
CA PRO A 214 5.29 -7.84 -20.40
C PRO A 214 6.80 -7.62 -20.38
N GLY A 215 7.50 -8.08 -21.42
CA GLY A 215 8.90 -7.72 -21.64
C GLY A 215 9.95 -8.72 -21.19
N LEU A 216 9.57 -9.89 -20.66
CA LEU A 216 10.46 -11.05 -20.60
C LEU A 216 10.50 -11.68 -22.00
N ILE A 217 11.32 -11.16 -22.87
CA ILE A 217 11.62 -11.64 -24.23
C ILE A 217 13.12 -11.83 -24.33
N GLU A 218 13.54 -12.82 -25.08
CA GLU A 218 14.93 -13.09 -25.39
C GLU A 218 15.70 -11.80 -25.73
N GLY A 219 16.76 -11.49 -24.99
CA GLY A 219 17.57 -10.29 -25.15
C GLY A 219 17.05 -9.01 -24.43
N ALA A 220 16.07 -9.10 -23.55
CA ALA A 220 15.57 -7.94 -22.81
C ALA A 220 16.63 -7.30 -21.87
N HIS A 221 17.65 -8.06 -21.47
CA HIS A 221 18.77 -7.58 -20.65
C HIS A 221 19.81 -6.77 -21.45
N GLU A 222 19.83 -6.85 -22.79
CA GLU A 222 20.79 -6.14 -23.64
C GLU A 222 20.32 -4.74 -24.07
N GLY A 223 19.07 -4.38 -23.85
CA GLY A 223 18.44 -3.15 -24.34
C GLY A 223 18.10 -2.12 -23.28
N ALA A 224 18.88 -1.07 -23.23
CA ALA A 224 18.54 0.29 -22.77
C ALA A 224 17.42 0.44 -21.74
N GLY A 225 17.68 0.23 -20.46
CA GLY A 225 16.99 0.94 -19.37
C GLY A 225 15.50 0.67 -19.10
N ILE A 226 14.86 -0.24 -19.83
CA ILE A 226 13.42 -0.53 -19.73
C ILE A 226 13.16 -1.57 -18.63
N GLY A 227 14.12 -2.46 -18.38
CA GLY A 227 14.00 -3.59 -17.43
C GLY A 227 14.00 -3.17 -15.96
N ASP A 228 14.94 -2.36 -15.54
CA ASP A 228 15.28 -2.14 -14.13
C ASP A 228 14.14 -1.53 -13.27
N ARG A 229 13.35 -0.64 -13.84
CA ARG A 229 12.27 0.01 -13.09
C ARG A 229 10.99 -0.81 -13.03
N PHE A 230 10.71 -1.60 -14.05
CA PHE A 230 9.50 -2.43 -14.11
C PHE A 230 9.63 -3.67 -13.23
N LEU A 231 10.80 -4.29 -13.19
CA LEU A 231 11.03 -5.50 -12.42
C LEU A 231 11.13 -5.26 -10.92
N GLY A 232 11.37 -4.04 -10.47
CA GLY A 232 11.16 -3.65 -9.07
C GLY A 232 9.71 -3.88 -8.58
N HIS A 233 8.74 -4.02 -9.48
CA HIS A 233 7.37 -4.43 -9.13
C HIS A 233 7.22 -5.93 -9.04
N VAL A 234 7.96 -6.68 -9.85
CA VAL A 234 8.00 -8.16 -9.82
C VAL A 234 8.74 -8.67 -8.59
N GLU A 235 9.77 -7.95 -8.15
CA GLU A 235 10.48 -8.24 -6.89
C GLU A 235 9.54 -8.36 -5.70
N ARG A 236 8.40 -7.70 -5.73
CA ARG A 236 7.42 -7.68 -4.64
C ARG A 236 6.33 -8.74 -4.76
N CYS A 237 6.24 -9.45 -5.90
CA CYS A 237 5.33 -10.58 -6.05
C CYS A 237 5.72 -11.71 -5.08
N ALA A 238 4.73 -12.32 -4.44
CA ALA A 238 4.95 -13.47 -3.57
C ALA A 238 5.20 -14.76 -4.35
N VAL A 239 4.67 -14.84 -5.59
CA VAL A 239 4.72 -16.04 -6.43
C VAL A 239 4.69 -15.66 -7.91
N LEU A 240 5.34 -16.46 -8.75
CA LEU A 240 5.27 -16.37 -10.21
C LEU A 240 4.46 -17.54 -10.75
N LEU A 241 3.54 -17.27 -11.67
CA LEU A 241 2.89 -18.30 -12.49
C LEU A 241 3.55 -18.29 -13.87
N HIS A 242 4.35 -19.32 -14.14
CA HIS A 242 5.06 -19.50 -15.40
C HIS A 242 4.19 -20.27 -16.38
N LEU A 243 3.68 -19.57 -17.38
CA LEU A 243 2.86 -20.15 -18.44
C LEU A 243 3.73 -20.56 -19.61
N VAL A 244 3.74 -21.86 -19.92
CA VAL A 244 4.45 -22.43 -21.06
C VAL A 244 3.43 -22.94 -22.09
N ASP A 245 3.56 -22.53 -23.33
CA ASP A 245 2.63 -22.91 -24.39
C ASP A 245 2.77 -24.38 -24.79
N ALA A 246 1.70 -25.14 -24.66
CA ALA A 246 1.68 -26.56 -25.05
C ALA A 246 1.78 -26.79 -26.57
N THR A 247 1.49 -25.79 -27.39
CA THR A 247 1.56 -25.91 -28.85
C THR A 247 2.99 -25.85 -29.38
N LEU A 248 3.96 -25.39 -28.58
CA LEU A 248 5.37 -25.38 -28.95
C LEU A 248 5.93 -26.81 -29.11
N ASP A 249 6.91 -27.00 -30.00
CA ASP A 249 7.57 -28.27 -30.19
C ASP A 249 8.31 -28.74 -28.94
N ASP A 250 9.08 -27.83 -28.30
CA ASP A 250 9.76 -28.09 -27.03
C ASP A 250 9.38 -27.10 -25.94
N PRO A 251 8.35 -27.39 -25.12
CA PRO A 251 7.98 -26.58 -23.99
C PRO A 251 9.07 -26.47 -22.90
N ALA A 252 9.95 -27.47 -22.79
CA ALA A 252 11.03 -27.46 -21.81
C ALA A 252 12.10 -26.42 -22.15
N ASP A 253 12.36 -26.21 -23.45
CA ASP A 253 13.29 -25.18 -23.91
C ASP A 253 12.71 -23.77 -23.67
N ALA A 254 11.44 -23.55 -24.00
CA ALA A 254 10.74 -22.30 -23.70
C ALA A 254 10.78 -21.95 -22.21
N TYR A 255 10.66 -22.95 -21.34
CA TYR A 255 10.82 -22.77 -19.89
C TYR A 255 12.23 -22.31 -19.51
N ARG A 256 13.29 -22.99 -20.09
CA ARG A 256 14.68 -22.63 -19.77
C ARG A 256 15.03 -21.21 -20.21
N ILE A 257 14.56 -20.78 -21.38
CA ILE A 257 14.78 -19.41 -21.87
C ILE A 257 14.30 -18.41 -20.85
N ILE A 258 13.06 -18.50 -20.38
CA ILE A 258 12.49 -17.57 -19.39
C ILE A 258 13.21 -17.67 -18.04
N ARG A 259 13.60 -18.87 -17.61
CA ARG A 259 14.38 -19.02 -16.37
C ARG A 259 15.75 -18.35 -16.48
N GLY A 260 16.41 -18.48 -17.62
CA GLY A 260 17.68 -17.81 -17.89
C GLY A 260 17.54 -16.27 -17.86
N GLU A 261 16.45 -15.72 -18.40
CA GLU A 261 16.14 -14.30 -18.33
C GLU A 261 15.89 -13.84 -16.88
N LEU A 262 15.15 -14.62 -16.08
CA LEU A 262 14.92 -14.32 -14.66
C LEU A 262 16.21 -14.36 -13.85
N GLU A 263 17.10 -15.30 -14.13
CA GLU A 263 18.43 -15.42 -13.50
C GLU A 263 19.37 -14.29 -13.91
N ALA A 264 19.43 -13.98 -15.21
CA ALA A 264 20.25 -12.88 -15.74
C ALA A 264 19.82 -11.52 -15.17
N TYR A 265 18.55 -11.40 -14.88
CA TYR A 265 17.99 -10.19 -14.27
C TYR A 265 18.38 -10.03 -12.80
N GLY A 266 18.52 -11.11 -12.05
CA GLY A 266 18.84 -11.12 -10.62
C GLY A 266 17.69 -10.61 -9.74
N ALA A 267 18.02 -9.76 -8.77
CA ALA A 267 17.07 -9.17 -7.82
C ALA A 267 16.23 -10.19 -7.01
N GLY A 268 16.71 -11.45 -6.90
CA GLY A 268 16.04 -12.53 -6.17
C GLY A 268 14.78 -13.06 -6.86
N LEU A 269 14.63 -12.82 -8.16
CA LEU A 269 13.49 -13.35 -8.93
C LEU A 269 13.62 -14.86 -9.16
N GLU A 270 14.84 -15.34 -9.26
CA GLU A 270 15.19 -16.75 -9.38
C GLU A 270 14.79 -17.58 -8.16
N ASP A 271 14.78 -16.97 -6.97
CA ASP A 271 14.45 -17.62 -5.69
C ASP A 271 12.97 -17.59 -5.34
N LYS A 272 12.15 -16.93 -6.15
CA LYS A 272 10.73 -16.80 -5.87
C LYS A 272 9.98 -18.13 -5.98
N ALA A 273 8.93 -18.27 -5.18
CA ALA A 273 7.98 -19.34 -5.34
C ALA A 273 7.42 -19.32 -6.79
N GLU A 274 7.53 -20.42 -7.49
CA GLU A 274 7.10 -20.53 -8.87
C GLU A 274 6.08 -21.67 -9.01
N ILE A 275 4.99 -21.43 -9.75
CA ILE A 275 4.06 -22.45 -10.23
C ILE A 275 4.27 -22.55 -11.74
N VAL A 276 4.60 -23.73 -12.22
CA VAL A 276 4.78 -23.99 -13.67
C VAL A 276 3.51 -24.57 -14.23
N ALA A 277 3.05 -24.03 -15.34
CA ALA A 277 1.82 -24.45 -15.97
C ALA A 277 1.97 -24.57 -17.50
N LEU A 278 1.49 -25.68 -18.05
CA LEU A 278 1.38 -25.91 -19.48
C LEU A 278 0.04 -25.37 -19.97
N SER A 279 0.06 -24.27 -20.70
CA SER A 279 -1.11 -23.55 -21.20
C SER A 279 -1.59 -24.10 -22.55
N LYS A 280 -2.79 -23.72 -22.99
CA LYS A 280 -3.43 -24.10 -24.26
C LYS A 280 -3.55 -25.65 -24.44
N CYS A 281 -3.82 -26.34 -23.36
CA CYS A 281 -3.93 -27.78 -23.37
C CYS A 281 -5.10 -28.29 -24.26
N ASP A 282 -6.05 -27.45 -24.58
CA ASP A 282 -7.18 -27.73 -25.49
C ASP A 282 -6.76 -27.82 -26.94
N ALA A 283 -5.62 -27.27 -27.34
CA ALA A 283 -5.11 -27.26 -28.70
C ALA A 283 -4.20 -28.46 -29.00
N VAL A 284 -3.90 -29.33 -28.02
CA VAL A 284 -2.93 -30.44 -28.18
C VAL A 284 -3.58 -31.78 -27.83
N PRO A 285 -3.34 -32.85 -28.63
CA PRO A 285 -3.83 -34.20 -28.33
C PRO A 285 -3.35 -34.70 -26.95
N ALA A 286 -4.17 -35.52 -26.29
CA ALA A 286 -3.93 -35.94 -24.89
C ALA A 286 -2.60 -36.71 -24.71
N ASP A 287 -2.19 -37.52 -25.68
CA ASP A 287 -0.95 -38.30 -25.59
C ASP A 287 0.31 -37.43 -25.77
N GLU A 288 0.22 -36.45 -26.67
CA GLU A 288 1.28 -35.48 -26.89
C GLU A 288 1.39 -34.55 -25.67
N LEU A 289 0.25 -34.12 -25.10
CA LEU A 289 0.19 -33.30 -23.90
C LEU A 289 0.88 -33.99 -22.71
N LYS A 290 0.66 -35.31 -22.51
CA LYS A 290 1.33 -36.09 -21.47
C LYS A 290 2.85 -36.15 -21.67
N ARG A 291 3.31 -36.31 -22.92
CA ARG A 291 4.74 -36.32 -23.26
C ARG A 291 5.39 -34.97 -22.97
N LYS A 292 4.75 -33.85 -23.40
CA LYS A 292 5.23 -32.49 -23.21
C LYS A 292 5.22 -32.11 -21.73
N ALA A 293 4.16 -32.48 -20.97
CA ALA A 293 4.11 -32.29 -19.54
C ALA A 293 5.23 -33.03 -18.78
N LYS A 294 5.61 -34.25 -19.24
CA LYS A 294 6.73 -35.00 -18.66
C LYS A 294 8.08 -34.35 -18.97
N SER A 295 8.28 -33.86 -20.21
CA SER A 295 9.47 -33.08 -20.58
C SER A 295 9.63 -31.83 -19.73
N LEU A 296 8.56 -31.06 -19.62
CA LEU A 296 8.52 -29.82 -18.80
C LEU A 296 8.75 -30.14 -17.33
N ALA A 297 8.15 -31.22 -16.79
CA ALA A 297 8.36 -31.65 -15.40
C ALA A 297 9.83 -31.97 -15.10
N LYS A 298 10.55 -32.57 -16.06
CA LYS A 298 11.98 -32.84 -15.93
C LYS A 298 12.83 -31.58 -15.94
N ALA A 299 12.46 -30.58 -16.74
CA ALA A 299 13.17 -29.30 -16.81
C ALA A 299 12.92 -28.45 -15.59
N ALA A 300 11.67 -28.39 -15.10
CA ALA A 300 11.27 -27.58 -13.98
C ALA A 300 11.51 -28.21 -12.59
N GLY A 301 11.87 -29.51 -12.54
CA GLY A 301 12.04 -30.25 -11.28
C GLY A 301 10.72 -30.44 -10.48
N ARG A 302 9.58 -30.13 -11.07
CA ARG A 302 8.25 -30.24 -10.47
C ARG A 302 7.19 -30.56 -11.49
N LYS A 303 6.05 -31.12 -11.03
CA LYS A 303 4.92 -31.44 -11.92
C LYS A 303 4.24 -30.16 -12.37
N PRO A 304 4.15 -29.86 -13.69
CA PRO A 304 3.42 -28.70 -14.17
C PRO A 304 1.91 -28.92 -14.06
N LEU A 305 1.18 -27.83 -13.82
CA LEU A 305 -0.26 -27.79 -14.00
C LEU A 305 -0.60 -27.81 -15.49
N VAL A 306 -1.76 -28.35 -15.84
CA VAL A 306 -2.25 -28.36 -17.22
C VAL A 306 -3.45 -27.42 -17.30
N LEU A 307 -3.33 -26.36 -18.09
CA LEU A 307 -4.27 -25.26 -18.12
C LEU A 307 -4.84 -24.99 -19.52
N SER A 308 -6.09 -24.59 -19.56
CA SER A 308 -6.67 -23.88 -20.71
C SER A 308 -7.54 -22.75 -20.22
N ALA A 309 -7.18 -21.53 -20.58
CA ALA A 309 -7.99 -20.35 -20.30
C ALA A 309 -9.29 -20.31 -21.10
N VAL A 310 -9.34 -21.00 -22.26
CA VAL A 310 -10.50 -21.06 -23.14
C VAL A 310 -11.53 -22.08 -22.64
N SER A 311 -11.07 -23.29 -22.30
CA SER A 311 -11.97 -24.36 -21.81
C SER A 311 -12.21 -24.29 -20.30
N GLY A 312 -11.44 -23.51 -19.56
CA GLY A 312 -11.50 -23.44 -18.09
C GLY A 312 -10.79 -24.61 -17.38
N THR A 313 -10.15 -25.50 -18.12
CA THR A 313 -9.48 -26.69 -17.56
C THR A 313 -8.32 -26.27 -16.66
N GLY A 314 -8.21 -26.85 -15.45
CA GLY A 314 -7.12 -26.61 -14.50
C GLY A 314 -7.09 -25.22 -13.85
N MET A 315 -7.93 -24.29 -14.29
CA MET A 315 -7.92 -22.90 -13.82
C MET A 315 -8.16 -22.78 -12.31
N LYS A 316 -9.14 -23.50 -11.78
CA LYS A 316 -9.46 -23.46 -10.33
C LYS A 316 -8.32 -23.98 -9.47
N GLU A 317 -7.63 -25.02 -9.92
CA GLU A 317 -6.48 -25.61 -9.24
C GLU A 317 -5.33 -24.59 -9.16
N ALA A 318 -4.95 -24.01 -10.30
CA ALA A 318 -3.93 -22.97 -10.36
C ALA A 318 -4.23 -21.77 -9.46
N LEU A 319 -5.47 -21.30 -9.47
CA LEU A 319 -5.89 -20.18 -8.64
C LEU A 319 -5.83 -20.50 -7.13
N ARG A 320 -6.17 -21.73 -6.74
CA ARG A 320 -6.07 -22.15 -5.33
C ARG A 320 -4.62 -22.28 -4.87
N GLU A 321 -3.73 -22.80 -5.70
CA GLU A 321 -2.30 -22.84 -5.39
C GLU A 321 -1.71 -21.43 -5.24
N LEU A 322 -2.02 -20.52 -6.19
CA LEU A 322 -1.62 -19.12 -6.09
C LEU A 322 -2.14 -18.48 -4.79
N ALA A 323 -3.43 -18.63 -4.49
CA ALA A 323 -4.03 -18.07 -3.27
C ALA A 323 -3.41 -18.64 -1.99
N ALA A 324 -3.01 -19.92 -1.98
CA ALA A 324 -2.33 -20.55 -0.83
C ALA A 324 -0.96 -19.91 -0.57
N ILE A 325 -0.14 -19.74 -1.61
CA ILE A 325 1.19 -19.14 -1.50
C ILE A 325 1.09 -17.66 -1.10
N VAL A 326 0.17 -16.90 -1.73
CA VAL A 326 -0.07 -15.50 -1.40
C VAL A 326 -0.50 -15.34 0.07
N ARG A 327 -1.41 -16.20 0.57
CA ARG A 327 -1.81 -16.20 1.99
C ARG A 327 -0.63 -16.47 2.92
N ALA A 328 0.18 -17.47 2.61
CA ALA A 328 1.36 -17.81 3.41
C ALA A 328 2.37 -16.65 3.45
N ALA A 329 2.60 -16.00 2.32
CA ALA A 329 3.49 -14.83 2.22
C ALA A 329 2.94 -13.63 3.02
N ARG A 330 1.63 -13.35 2.94
CA ARG A 330 0.97 -12.30 3.72
C ARG A 330 1.06 -12.57 5.22
N THR A 331 0.86 -13.82 5.66
CA THR A 331 1.00 -14.22 7.08
C THR A 331 2.43 -14.00 7.58
N LYS A 332 3.45 -14.36 6.80
CA LYS A 332 4.85 -14.11 7.15
C LYS A 332 5.17 -12.62 7.25
N ARG A 333 4.64 -11.80 6.34
CA ARG A 333 4.84 -10.35 6.34
C ARG A 333 4.19 -9.66 7.54
N ASN A 334 3.04 -10.17 7.97
CA ASN A 334 2.27 -9.63 9.10
C ASN A 334 2.66 -10.21 10.46
N ALA A 335 3.59 -11.16 10.50
CA ALA A 335 4.12 -11.67 11.77
C ALA A 335 4.83 -10.52 12.52
N PRO A 336 4.51 -10.27 13.80
CA PRO A 336 5.19 -9.24 14.57
C PRO A 336 6.69 -9.57 14.59
N ALA A 337 7.52 -8.54 14.37
CA ALA A 337 8.97 -8.68 14.49
C ALA A 337 9.28 -9.32 15.86
N PRO A 338 10.21 -10.30 15.92
CA PRO A 338 10.62 -10.85 17.20
C PRO A 338 11.02 -9.68 18.11
N ARG A 339 10.38 -9.58 19.28
CA ARG A 339 10.80 -8.61 20.29
C ARG A 339 12.25 -8.93 20.59
N GLU A 340 13.15 -8.02 20.25
CA GLU A 340 14.52 -8.09 20.75
C GLU A 340 14.43 -8.29 22.26
N ALA A 341 15.02 -9.37 22.73
CA ALA A 341 15.09 -9.67 24.16
C ALA A 341 15.74 -8.44 24.82
N GLY A 342 14.94 -7.67 25.54
CA GLY A 342 15.42 -6.49 26.22
C GLY A 342 16.57 -6.90 27.11
N TRP A 343 17.69 -6.22 26.93
CA TRP A 343 18.83 -6.32 27.83
C TRP A 343 18.32 -6.06 29.26
N GLN A 344 18.36 -7.08 30.11
CA GLN A 344 18.14 -6.94 31.54
C GLN A 344 19.48 -6.60 32.16
N PRO A 345 19.61 -5.47 32.89
CA PRO A 345 20.81 -5.12 33.62
C PRO A 345 21.08 -6.05 34.80
#